data_27ab61e9f25e4db363f36c0c937e5e7e
#
_entry.id   27ab61e9f25e4db363f36c0c937e5e7e
#
_cell.length_a   1.000
_cell.length_b   1.000
_cell.length_c   1.000
_cell.angle_alpha   90.00
_cell.angle_beta   90.00
_cell.angle_gamma   90.00
#
_symmetry.space_group_name_H-M   'P 1'
#
loop_
_entity.id
_entity.type
_entity.pdbx_description
1 polymer ?
#
loop_
_entity_poly.entity_id
_entity_poly.type
_entity_poly.pdbx_seq_one_letter_code
_entity_poly.pdbx_strand_id
1 'polypeptide(L)'
;MVEESQFESVRSREQRPHESVDIRSTFESVSVVIPTVREQNFTAESLPDWIEPELATEEGLNIARNRGIERTDGDWIVLVDDDVTFPTRLTAWLIDAMHPLHVAGLEDYWPMNGILGRFMIFHRSLWKHVGGFDESRPHGGDTDFIVRCRNTGGAVVRLPRRLI
;
A
#
# COMPACT_ATOMS: atom_id res chain seq x y z
N MET A 1 5.67 40.85 -20.42
CA MET A 1 5.62 41.15 -19.01
C MET A 1 4.56 40.23 -18.35
N VAL A 2 4.64 38.89 -18.58
CA VAL A 2 3.68 37.88 -18.09
C VAL A 2 4.39 36.58 -17.64
N GLU A 3 5.70 36.55 -17.46
CA GLU A 3 6.43 35.29 -17.15
C GLU A 3 7.04 35.16 -15.73
N GLU A 4 7.03 36.19 -14.91
CA GLU A 4 7.63 36.11 -13.58
C GLU A 4 6.73 35.49 -12.50
N SER A 5 5.39 35.52 -12.66
CA SER A 5 4.47 35.03 -11.62
C SER A 5 4.32 33.51 -11.58
N GLN A 6 4.66 32.79 -12.64
CA GLN A 6 4.57 31.33 -12.69
C GLN A 6 5.80 30.63 -12.08
N PHE A 7 6.96 31.30 -12.07
CA PHE A 7 8.18 30.75 -11.48
C PHE A 7 8.23 30.87 -9.95
N GLU A 8 7.54 31.82 -9.36
CA GLU A 8 7.46 31.95 -7.89
C GLU A 8 6.60 30.84 -7.24
N SER A 9 5.58 30.33 -7.94
CA SER A 9 4.73 29.25 -7.41
C SER A 9 5.42 27.89 -7.36
N VAL A 10 6.48 27.68 -8.15
CA VAL A 10 7.26 26.44 -8.17
C VAL A 10 8.33 26.47 -7.09
N ARG A 11 8.96 27.65 -6.82
CA ARG A 11 9.97 27.80 -5.76
C ARG A 11 9.40 27.68 -4.34
N SER A 12 8.15 27.98 -4.13
CA SER A 12 7.50 27.85 -2.81
C SER A 12 7.18 26.40 -2.42
N ARG A 13 7.29 25.42 -3.35
CA ARG A 13 7.15 24.00 -3.03
C ARG A 13 8.45 23.30 -2.65
N GLU A 14 9.61 23.90 -2.94
CA GLU A 14 10.93 23.31 -2.64
C GLU A 14 11.46 23.55 -1.22
N GLN A 15 10.78 24.35 -0.41
CA GLN A 15 11.21 24.67 0.95
C GLN A 15 10.16 24.33 2.02
N ARG A 16 9.52 23.14 1.93
CA ARG A 16 9.01 22.58 3.19
C ARG A 16 10.23 22.00 3.93
N PRO A 17 10.49 22.42 5.19
CA PRO A 17 11.45 21.70 6.01
C PRO A 17 11.03 20.23 5.96
N HIS A 18 11.98 19.30 5.94
CA HIS A 18 11.74 17.89 6.18
C HIS A 18 11.24 17.76 7.62
N GLU A 19 9.95 18.04 7.84
CA GLU A 19 9.28 17.60 9.04
C GLU A 19 9.44 16.08 9.05
N SER A 20 10.16 15.59 10.04
CA SER A 20 10.34 14.16 10.23
C SER A 20 8.97 13.54 10.37
N VAL A 21 8.58 12.68 9.42
CA VAL A 21 7.31 11.94 9.50
C VAL A 21 7.24 11.28 10.87
N ASP A 22 6.22 11.60 11.65
CA ASP A 22 5.95 10.90 12.90
C ASP A 22 5.38 9.52 12.56
N ILE A 23 6.28 8.54 12.55
CA ILE A 23 5.97 7.17 12.14
C ILE A 23 4.82 6.61 12.97
N ARG A 24 4.84 6.84 14.28
CA ARG A 24 3.84 6.26 15.19
C ARG A 24 2.46 6.86 14.96
N SER A 25 2.39 8.17 14.83
CA SER A 25 1.15 8.89 14.53
C SER A 25 0.58 8.49 13.16
N THR A 26 1.45 8.32 12.14
CA THR A 26 1.00 7.85 10.83
C THR A 26 0.30 6.49 10.93
N PHE A 27 0.83 5.56 11.73
CA PHE A 27 0.26 4.22 11.86
C PHE A 27 -1.04 4.14 12.67
N GLU A 28 -1.46 5.21 13.36
CA GLU A 28 -2.78 5.27 14.02
C GLU A 28 -3.96 5.09 13.05
N SER A 29 -3.77 5.44 11.77
CA SER A 29 -4.76 5.28 10.70
C SER A 29 -4.45 4.15 9.72
N VAL A 30 -3.51 3.25 10.07
CA VAL A 30 -3.03 2.19 9.18
C VAL A 30 -3.43 0.81 9.70
N SER A 31 -3.96 -0.02 8.82
CA SER A 31 -4.12 -1.45 9.06
C SER A 31 -3.11 -2.24 8.25
N VAL A 32 -2.32 -3.07 8.92
CA VAL A 32 -1.42 -4.03 8.27
C VAL A 32 -2.15 -5.37 8.16
N VAL A 33 -2.34 -5.87 6.94
CA VAL A 33 -3.05 -7.13 6.66
C VAL A 33 -2.06 -8.11 6.03
N ILE A 34 -1.94 -9.29 6.64
CA ILE A 34 -1.04 -10.36 6.22
C ILE A 34 -1.85 -11.61 5.89
N PRO A 35 -2.14 -11.88 4.61
CA PRO A 35 -2.70 -13.16 4.20
C PRO A 35 -1.68 -14.27 4.44
N THR A 36 -2.03 -15.29 5.21
CA THR A 36 -1.10 -16.39 5.52
C THR A 36 -1.85 -17.67 5.86
N VAL A 37 -1.27 -18.80 5.47
CA VAL A 37 -1.67 -20.14 5.89
C VAL A 37 -0.54 -20.84 6.67
N ARG A 38 0.55 -20.10 6.97
CA ARG A 38 1.74 -20.61 7.65
C ARG A 38 1.65 -20.35 9.15
N GLU A 39 2.15 -21.29 9.94
CA GLU A 39 2.31 -21.11 11.38
C GLU A 39 3.39 -20.05 11.70
N GLN A 40 4.49 -20.04 10.92
CA GLN A 40 5.56 -19.06 11.05
C GLN A 40 5.33 -17.89 10.08
N ASN A 41 5.35 -16.68 10.62
CA ASN A 41 5.09 -15.45 9.89
C ASN A 41 6.22 -14.45 10.13
N PHE A 42 7.23 -14.46 9.24
CA PHE A 42 8.40 -13.60 9.36
C PHE A 42 8.05 -12.11 9.28
N THR A 43 7.03 -11.75 8.53
CA THR A 43 6.58 -10.37 8.42
C THR A 43 6.01 -9.88 9.74
N ALA A 44 5.14 -10.66 10.38
CA ALA A 44 4.59 -10.32 11.70
C ALA A 44 5.70 -10.21 12.77
N GLU A 45 6.69 -11.12 12.75
CA GLU A 45 7.84 -11.07 13.65
C GLU A 45 8.76 -9.86 13.44
N SER A 46 8.76 -9.27 12.22
CA SER A 46 9.57 -8.10 11.87
C SER A 46 8.90 -6.76 12.16
N LEU A 47 7.61 -6.76 12.51
CA LEU A 47 6.87 -5.56 12.86
C LEU A 47 7.33 -5.02 14.23
N PRO A 48 7.33 -3.70 14.43
CA PRO A 48 7.46 -3.12 15.77
C PRO A 48 6.33 -3.60 16.68
N ASP A 49 6.61 -3.84 17.97
CA ASP A 49 5.66 -4.35 18.97
C ASP A 49 4.37 -3.53 19.13
N TRP A 50 4.36 -2.29 18.65
CA TRP A 50 3.20 -1.40 18.72
C TRP A 50 2.32 -1.45 17.44
N ILE A 51 2.68 -2.29 16.44
CA ILE A 51 1.84 -2.56 15.27
C ILE A 51 1.28 -3.97 15.40
N GLU A 52 -0.03 -4.08 15.56
CA GLU A 52 -0.74 -5.36 15.57
C GLU A 52 -1.29 -5.65 14.18
N PRO A 53 -0.77 -6.66 13.46
CA PRO A 53 -1.26 -7.00 12.14
C PRO A 53 -2.53 -7.85 12.21
N GLU A 54 -3.38 -7.72 11.21
CA GLU A 54 -4.46 -8.65 10.95
C GLU A 54 -3.93 -9.84 10.15
N LEU A 55 -3.96 -11.04 10.73
CA LEU A 55 -3.59 -12.29 10.05
C LEU A 55 -4.82 -12.91 9.40
N ALA A 56 -4.86 -12.92 8.07
CA ALA A 56 -5.97 -13.44 7.30
C ALA A 56 -5.66 -14.86 6.83
N THR A 57 -6.38 -15.85 7.37
CA THR A 57 -6.10 -17.29 7.22
C THR A 57 -7.11 -18.02 6.36
N GLU A 58 -8.00 -17.31 5.68
CA GLU A 58 -9.02 -17.89 4.82
C GLU A 58 -8.40 -18.61 3.63
N GLU A 59 -9.05 -19.68 3.19
CA GLU A 59 -8.67 -20.39 1.98
C GLU A 59 -8.93 -19.53 0.74
N GLY A 60 -7.90 -19.32 -0.07
CA GLY A 60 -7.92 -18.46 -1.24
C GLY A 60 -7.37 -17.06 -0.97
N LEU A 61 -6.28 -16.71 -1.69
CA LEU A 61 -5.50 -15.49 -1.44
C LEU A 61 -6.36 -14.21 -1.52
N ASN A 62 -7.21 -14.07 -2.53
CA ASN A 62 -8.05 -12.88 -2.68
C ASN A 62 -9.18 -12.82 -1.64
N ILE A 63 -9.69 -13.98 -1.21
CA ILE A 63 -10.65 -14.09 -0.11
C ILE A 63 -9.98 -13.64 1.19
N ALA A 64 -8.81 -14.18 1.52
CA ALA A 64 -8.06 -13.79 2.71
C ALA A 64 -7.76 -12.29 2.72
N ARG A 65 -7.32 -11.71 1.59
CA ARG A 65 -7.08 -10.27 1.44
C ARG A 65 -8.33 -9.45 1.78
N ASN A 66 -9.47 -9.78 1.15
CA ASN A 66 -10.72 -9.05 1.39
C ASN A 66 -11.17 -9.20 2.85
N ARG A 67 -11.19 -10.41 3.41
CA ARG A 67 -11.63 -10.65 4.79
C ARG A 67 -10.72 -9.97 5.82
N GLY A 68 -9.41 -10.01 5.61
CA GLY A 68 -8.47 -9.28 6.46
C GLY A 68 -8.73 -7.77 6.44
N ILE A 69 -8.97 -7.18 5.26
CA ILE A 69 -9.29 -5.76 5.14
C ILE A 69 -10.64 -5.44 5.80
N GLU A 70 -11.66 -6.29 5.65
CA GLU A 70 -12.98 -6.09 6.24
C GLU A 70 -12.95 -6.11 7.78
N ARG A 71 -12.05 -6.88 8.40
CA ARG A 71 -11.91 -6.97 9.87
C ARG A 71 -11.14 -5.79 10.50
N THR A 72 -10.54 -4.94 9.69
CA THR A 72 -9.75 -3.79 10.14
C THR A 72 -10.48 -2.47 9.85
N ASP A 73 -10.05 -1.36 10.47
CA ASP A 73 -10.71 -0.06 10.41
C ASP A 73 -9.82 1.10 9.95
N GLY A 74 -8.50 0.90 9.83
CA GLY A 74 -7.57 1.94 9.36
C GLY A 74 -7.95 2.48 7.98
N ASP A 75 -7.74 3.77 7.77
CA ASP A 75 -7.98 4.44 6.49
C ASP A 75 -7.01 3.97 5.40
N TRP A 76 -5.78 3.68 5.78
CA TRP A 76 -4.76 3.13 4.90
C TRP A 76 -4.60 1.64 5.15
N ILE A 77 -4.50 0.88 4.08
CA ILE A 77 -4.25 -0.56 4.10
C ILE A 77 -2.82 -0.81 3.60
N VAL A 78 -2.06 -1.55 4.39
CA VAL A 78 -0.80 -2.15 3.96
C VAL A 78 -1.02 -3.65 3.85
N LEU A 79 -1.12 -4.14 2.64
CA LEU A 79 -1.24 -5.56 2.34
C LEU A 79 0.17 -6.10 2.07
N VAL A 80 0.60 -7.11 2.81
CA VAL A 80 1.96 -7.65 2.73
C VAL A 80 1.98 -9.17 2.93
N ASP A 81 2.82 -9.88 2.16
CA ASP A 81 2.99 -11.32 2.30
C ASP A 81 3.71 -11.67 3.62
N ASP A 82 3.64 -12.91 4.05
CA ASP A 82 4.14 -13.41 5.34
C ASP A 82 5.66 -13.68 5.42
N ASP A 83 6.39 -13.46 4.31
CA ASP A 83 7.83 -13.73 4.16
C ASP A 83 8.66 -12.47 3.83
N VAL A 84 8.21 -11.31 4.25
CA VAL A 84 8.81 -10.00 3.96
C VAL A 84 9.28 -9.33 5.26
N THR A 85 10.45 -8.68 5.25
CA THR A 85 10.81 -7.77 6.34
C THR A 85 10.05 -6.46 6.20
N PHE A 86 9.23 -6.10 7.21
CA PHE A 86 8.32 -4.98 7.11
C PHE A 86 9.04 -3.63 7.09
N PRO A 87 8.89 -2.81 6.03
CA PRO A 87 9.64 -1.56 5.88
C PRO A 87 8.92 -0.38 6.55
N THR A 88 8.82 -0.36 7.87
CA THR A 88 8.03 0.59 8.67
C THR A 88 8.24 2.06 8.29
N ARG A 89 9.52 2.50 8.15
CA ARG A 89 9.82 3.92 7.84
C ARG A 89 9.41 4.30 6.41
N LEU A 90 9.66 3.41 5.45
CA LEU A 90 9.25 3.61 4.06
C LEU A 90 7.74 3.67 3.95
N THR A 91 7.04 2.78 4.65
CA THR A 91 5.57 2.74 4.69
C THR A 91 4.99 4.06 5.22
N ALA A 92 5.47 4.56 6.36
CA ALA A 92 5.02 5.83 6.92
C ALA A 92 5.25 7.00 5.95
N TRP A 93 6.43 7.08 5.35
CA TRP A 93 6.76 8.13 4.38
C TRP A 93 5.87 8.07 3.13
N LEU A 94 5.58 6.87 2.62
CA LEU A 94 4.70 6.70 1.46
C LEU A 94 3.28 7.14 1.78
N ILE A 95 2.74 6.75 2.93
CA ILE A 95 1.38 7.11 3.36
C ILE A 95 1.24 8.63 3.49
N ASP A 96 2.23 9.30 4.10
CA ASP A 96 2.25 10.76 4.22
C ASP A 96 2.26 11.49 2.86
N ALA A 97 2.91 10.88 1.85
CA ALA A 97 3.08 11.47 0.52
C ALA A 97 1.97 11.08 -0.48
N MET A 98 1.20 10.03 -0.21
CA MET A 98 0.25 9.47 -1.18
C MET A 98 -1.12 10.15 -1.17
N HIS A 99 -1.71 10.25 -2.35
CA HIS A 99 -3.11 10.62 -2.50
C HIS A 99 -4.01 9.38 -2.35
N PRO A 100 -5.23 9.46 -1.75
CA PRO A 100 -6.13 8.31 -1.54
C PRO A 100 -6.54 7.53 -2.81
N LEU A 101 -6.40 8.10 -3.99
CA LEU A 101 -6.62 7.39 -5.26
C LEU A 101 -5.38 6.65 -5.78
N HIS A 102 -4.22 6.80 -5.13
CA HIS A 102 -3.00 6.13 -5.54
C HIS A 102 -2.91 4.73 -4.93
N VAL A 103 -2.26 3.81 -5.62
CA VAL A 103 -1.81 2.53 -5.10
C VAL A 103 -0.30 2.43 -5.27
N ALA A 104 0.41 2.07 -4.22
CA ALA A 104 1.84 1.81 -4.24
C ALA A 104 2.13 0.32 -4.04
N GLY A 105 3.23 -0.16 -4.60
CA GLY A 105 3.71 -1.52 -4.38
C GLY A 105 5.00 -1.81 -5.13
N LEU A 106 5.56 -3.01 -4.91
CA LEU A 106 6.77 -3.44 -5.58
C LEU A 106 6.55 -3.59 -7.08
N GLU A 107 7.48 -3.07 -7.89
CA GLU A 107 7.44 -3.24 -9.34
C GLU A 107 7.41 -4.71 -9.74
N ASP A 108 6.57 -5.05 -10.72
CA ASP A 108 6.50 -6.38 -11.30
C ASP A 108 7.70 -6.65 -12.21
N TYR A 109 7.88 -7.92 -12.64
CA TYR A 109 8.93 -8.31 -13.57
C TYR A 109 8.62 -7.79 -14.98
N TRP A 110 9.68 -7.37 -15.68
CA TRP A 110 9.55 -6.99 -17.09
C TRP A 110 9.08 -8.23 -17.92
N PRO A 111 8.14 -8.11 -18.88
CA PRO A 111 7.54 -6.89 -19.40
C PRO A 111 6.26 -6.43 -18.68
N MET A 112 5.88 -7.02 -17.57
CA MET A 112 4.69 -6.64 -16.81
C MET A 112 4.85 -5.23 -16.24
N ASN A 113 3.88 -4.36 -16.48
CA ASN A 113 3.94 -2.97 -16.04
C ASN A 113 3.00 -2.70 -14.85
N GLY A 114 3.06 -3.58 -13.88
CA GLY A 114 2.23 -3.58 -12.68
C GLY A 114 3.03 -3.47 -11.39
N ILE A 115 2.41 -3.90 -10.31
CA ILE A 115 3.04 -4.13 -9.01
C ILE A 115 2.72 -5.54 -8.53
N LEU A 116 3.62 -6.07 -7.70
CA LEU A 116 3.47 -7.38 -7.06
C LEU A 116 2.60 -7.24 -5.82
N GLY A 117 1.74 -8.22 -5.59
CA GLY A 117 0.89 -8.33 -4.40
C GLY A 117 1.64 -8.57 -3.09
N ARG A 118 2.97 -8.79 -3.13
CA ARG A 118 3.80 -9.02 -1.93
C ARG A 118 3.85 -7.85 -0.96
N PHE A 119 3.71 -6.63 -1.45
CA PHE A 119 3.64 -5.41 -0.65
C PHE A 119 2.85 -4.37 -1.44
N MET A 120 1.72 -3.95 -0.91
CA MET A 120 0.85 -2.95 -1.51
C MET A 120 0.35 -1.98 -0.45
N ILE A 121 0.29 -0.70 -0.80
CA ILE A 121 -0.31 0.36 0.03
C ILE A 121 -1.41 1.03 -0.78
N PHE A 122 -2.59 1.15 -0.21
CA PHE A 122 -3.74 1.85 -0.80
C PHE A 122 -4.70 2.35 0.27
N HIS A 123 -5.48 3.34 -0.06
CA HIS A 123 -6.51 3.85 0.84
C HIS A 123 -7.74 2.95 0.80
N ARG A 124 -8.38 2.72 1.96
CA ARG A 124 -9.58 1.89 2.11
C ARG A 124 -10.72 2.32 1.19
N SER A 125 -10.91 3.64 0.98
CA SER A 125 -11.95 4.15 0.08
C SER A 125 -11.72 3.71 -1.36
N LEU A 126 -10.46 3.61 -1.82
CA LEU A 126 -10.13 3.10 -3.15
C LEU A 126 -10.51 1.61 -3.27
N TRP A 127 -10.14 0.80 -2.27
CA TRP A 127 -10.51 -0.62 -2.23
C TRP A 127 -12.03 -0.82 -2.30
N LYS A 128 -12.80 -0.05 -1.50
CA LYS A 128 -14.27 -0.07 -1.55
C LYS A 128 -14.82 0.36 -2.92
N HIS A 129 -14.25 1.42 -3.50
CA HIS A 129 -14.70 1.97 -4.77
C HIS A 129 -14.54 1.00 -5.94
N VAL A 130 -13.43 0.24 -5.96
CA VAL A 130 -13.18 -0.75 -7.02
C VAL A 130 -13.80 -2.13 -6.73
N GLY A 131 -14.41 -2.32 -5.55
CA GLY A 131 -15.09 -3.57 -5.18
C GLY A 131 -14.17 -4.67 -4.65
N GLY A 132 -13.01 -4.30 -4.09
CA GLY A 132 -12.07 -5.25 -3.48
C GLY A 132 -11.29 -6.10 -4.49
N PHE A 133 -10.70 -7.19 -4.01
CA PHE A 133 -10.06 -8.20 -4.86
C PHE A 133 -11.11 -9.17 -5.41
N ASP A 134 -10.95 -9.59 -6.67
CA ASP A 134 -11.87 -10.55 -7.31
C ASP A 134 -11.65 -11.97 -6.75
N GLU A 135 -12.57 -12.42 -5.89
CA GLU A 135 -12.50 -13.71 -5.19
C GLU A 135 -12.67 -14.91 -6.12
N SER A 136 -13.20 -14.70 -7.34
CA SER A 136 -13.33 -15.75 -8.34
C SER A 136 -12.01 -16.09 -9.05
N ARG A 137 -10.98 -15.24 -8.88
CA ARG A 137 -9.68 -15.43 -9.52
C ARG A 137 -8.72 -16.20 -8.63
N PRO A 138 -8.26 -17.39 -9.04
CA PRO A 138 -7.24 -18.13 -8.30
C PRO A 138 -5.83 -17.48 -8.43
N HIS A 139 -5.59 -16.70 -9.51
CA HIS A 139 -4.31 -16.05 -9.81
C HIS A 139 -4.51 -14.66 -10.42
N GLY A 140 -3.49 -13.79 -10.30
CA GLY A 140 -3.49 -12.45 -10.92
C GLY A 140 -4.47 -11.46 -10.29
N GLY A 141 -4.88 -11.68 -9.06
CA GLY A 141 -5.79 -10.79 -8.35
C GLY A 141 -5.22 -9.40 -8.09
N ASP A 142 -3.91 -9.30 -7.89
CA ASP A 142 -3.17 -8.05 -7.76
C ASP A 142 -3.19 -7.24 -9.07
N THR A 143 -2.87 -7.87 -10.19
CA THR A 143 -2.91 -7.22 -11.51
C THR A 143 -4.31 -6.71 -11.85
N ASP A 144 -5.34 -7.50 -11.62
CA ASP A 144 -6.73 -7.12 -11.82
C ASP A 144 -7.12 -5.92 -10.94
N PHE A 145 -6.81 -5.98 -9.65
CA PHE A 145 -7.07 -4.90 -8.72
C PHE A 145 -6.42 -3.59 -9.16
N ILE A 146 -5.14 -3.63 -9.55
CA ILE A 146 -4.39 -2.46 -10.02
C ILE A 146 -4.98 -1.86 -11.30
N VAL A 147 -5.41 -2.70 -12.25
CA VAL A 147 -6.07 -2.22 -13.48
C VAL A 147 -7.34 -1.45 -13.12
N ARG A 148 -8.16 -1.98 -12.20
CA ARG A 148 -9.36 -1.29 -11.75
C ARG A 148 -9.04 0.00 -11.00
N CYS A 149 -8.00 0.04 -10.16
CA CYS A 149 -7.53 1.26 -9.51
C CYS A 149 -7.09 2.33 -10.53
N ARG A 150 -6.34 1.97 -11.57
CA ARG A 150 -5.96 2.91 -12.64
C ARG A 150 -7.17 3.55 -13.33
N ASN A 151 -8.23 2.80 -13.52
CA ASN A 151 -9.45 3.30 -14.18
C ASN A 151 -10.19 4.36 -13.34
N THR A 152 -9.85 4.53 -12.06
CA THR A 152 -10.38 5.63 -11.22
C THR A 152 -9.66 6.97 -11.42
N GLY A 153 -8.62 7.01 -12.25
CA GLY A 153 -7.77 8.19 -12.47
C GLY A 153 -6.62 8.33 -11.46
N GLY A 154 -6.43 7.36 -10.55
CA GLY A 154 -5.31 7.33 -9.62
C GLY A 154 -4.00 6.86 -10.26
N ALA A 155 -2.89 7.17 -9.61
CA ALA A 155 -1.56 6.74 -10.03
C ALA A 155 -1.16 5.40 -9.40
N VAL A 156 -0.39 4.62 -10.15
CA VAL A 156 0.31 3.42 -9.64
C VAL A 156 1.76 3.78 -9.37
N VAL A 157 2.14 3.80 -8.09
CA VAL A 157 3.50 4.10 -7.62
C VAL A 157 4.27 2.78 -7.52
N ARG A 158 5.27 2.61 -8.37
CA ARG A 158 6.09 1.39 -8.40
C ARG A 158 7.37 1.60 -7.61
N LEU A 159 7.58 0.73 -6.63
CA LEU A 159 8.74 0.73 -5.77
C LEU A 159 9.77 -0.30 -6.27
N PRO A 160 11.06 0.02 -6.29
CA PRO A 160 12.08 -0.96 -6.61
C PRO A 160 12.02 -2.17 -5.66
N ARG A 161 12.05 -3.40 -6.22
CA ARG A 161 11.97 -4.66 -5.43
C ARG A 161 13.03 -4.79 -4.34
N ARG A 162 14.19 -4.14 -4.50
CA ARG A 162 15.28 -4.15 -3.51
C ARG A 162 14.98 -3.38 -2.21
N LEU A 163 13.83 -2.73 -2.11
CA LEU A 163 13.44 -1.97 -0.92
C LEU A 163 12.80 -2.83 0.18
N ILE A 164 12.50 -4.10 -0.14
CA ILE A 164 11.83 -5.05 0.76
C ILE A 164 12.52 -6.41 0.67
#